data_a9f3216169ac2d05fd04005ed716de9d
#
_entry.id   a9f3216169ac2d05fd04005ed716de9d
#
_cell.length_a   1.000
_cell.length_b   1.000
_cell.length_c   1.000
_cell.angle_alpha   90.00
_cell.angle_beta   90.00
_cell.angle_gamma   90.00
#
_symmetry.space_group_name_H-M   'P 1'
#
loop_
_entity.id
_entity.type
_entity.pdbx_description
1 polymer ?
#
loop_
_entity_poly.entity_id
_entity_poly.type
_entity_poly.pdbx_seq_one_letter_code
_entity_poly.pdbx_strand_id
1 'polypeptide(L)'
;MESAADCHMCGRCAGHRGAVSLAARLPGSEVARLRGADVQPWEVRLLVFGVIGTAIGAFQWSASPWFVRAKLAVAEWLLEREAFALFDSDIPWWLLTHYPEASDVFTWLDGLMILAYIGAAALLIGGWISLWLRVAGLALGEARAHLRLAYALIPLGGVGVFLGLSALTVTLLAAEDVVIPALPLWRGGLLALATAASLALAVVQLRRGPPSAARRGAAVAAFAVATAGAVLPWVTMFYLW
;
A
#
# COMPACT_ATOMS: atom_id res chain seq x y z
N MET A 1 23.25 21.99 0.65
CA MET A 1 21.99 21.26 0.86
C MET A 1 21.93 20.14 -0.14
N GLU A 2 21.99 18.91 0.31
CA GLU A 2 21.99 17.74 -0.57
C GLU A 2 20.56 17.17 -0.78
N SER A 3 19.64 17.50 0.11
CA SER A 3 18.23 17.07 0.01
C SER A 3 17.25 18.13 0.52
N ALA A 4 15.97 17.97 0.15
CA ALA A 4 14.89 18.79 0.69
C ALA A 4 14.70 18.60 2.21
N ALA A 5 15.12 17.47 2.75
CA ALA A 5 15.06 17.17 4.19
C ALA A 5 15.93 18.12 5.03
N ASP A 6 17.00 18.69 4.43
CA ASP A 6 17.87 19.65 5.11
C ASP A 6 17.32 21.10 5.03
N CYS A 7 16.18 21.29 4.36
CA CYS A 7 15.59 22.61 4.16
C CYS A 7 14.64 22.96 5.32
N HIS A 8 15.01 23.97 6.09
CA HIS A 8 14.14 24.55 7.13
C HIS A 8 13.15 25.62 6.60
N MET A 9 13.02 25.77 5.28
CA MET A 9 12.16 26.76 4.62
C MET A 9 12.32 28.20 5.16
N CYS A 10 13.52 28.51 5.64
CA CYS A 10 13.81 29.82 6.29
C CYS A 10 13.96 31.00 5.31
N GLY A 11 13.86 30.76 4.00
CA GLY A 11 13.96 31.78 2.97
C GLY A 11 15.36 32.41 2.75
N ARG A 12 16.36 32.01 3.52
CA ARG A 12 17.73 32.61 3.42
C ARG A 12 18.41 32.42 2.08
N CYS A 13 18.02 31.36 1.33
CA CYS A 13 18.54 31.12 -0.01
C CYS A 13 17.80 31.90 -1.10
N ALA A 14 16.63 32.50 -0.80
CA ALA A 14 15.91 33.33 -1.73
C ALA A 14 16.67 34.63 -1.96
N GLY A 15 17.12 34.93 -3.15
CA GLY A 15 17.90 36.10 -3.48
C GLY A 15 19.41 35.87 -3.61
N HIS A 16 19.95 34.73 -3.22
CA HIS A 16 21.34 34.36 -3.53
C HIS A 16 21.43 33.77 -4.94
N ARG A 17 22.23 34.37 -5.80
CA ARG A 17 22.50 33.84 -7.15
C ARG A 17 23.07 32.41 -7.06
N GLY A 18 22.43 31.44 -7.70
CA GLY A 18 22.88 30.05 -7.72
C GLY A 18 22.60 29.23 -6.44
N ALA A 19 22.01 29.85 -5.39
CA ALA A 19 21.66 29.10 -4.17
C ALA A 19 20.49 28.12 -4.39
N VAL A 20 19.60 28.44 -5.34
CA VAL A 20 18.50 27.58 -5.79
C VAL A 20 18.56 27.47 -7.30
N SER A 21 18.70 26.27 -7.81
CA SER A 21 18.61 25.99 -9.25
C SER A 21 17.46 25.03 -9.53
N LEU A 22 16.66 25.34 -10.54
CA LEU A 22 15.64 24.40 -11.04
C LEU A 22 16.33 23.44 -11.99
N ALA A 23 16.28 22.15 -11.67
CA ALA A 23 16.78 21.10 -12.51
C ALA A 23 15.69 20.07 -12.77
N ALA A 24 15.52 19.64 -14.00
CA ALA A 24 14.67 18.50 -14.33
C ALA A 24 15.25 17.22 -13.73
N ARG A 25 14.45 16.51 -12.96
CA ARG A 25 14.85 15.21 -12.39
C ARG A 25 13.88 14.13 -12.84
N LEU A 26 14.43 12.96 -13.13
CA LEU A 26 13.60 11.79 -13.40
C LEU A 26 12.84 11.36 -12.14
N PRO A 27 11.56 10.97 -12.27
CA PRO A 27 10.82 10.37 -11.16
C PRO A 27 11.60 9.22 -10.54
N GLY A 28 11.61 9.14 -9.22
CA GLY A 28 12.35 8.09 -8.49
C GLY A 28 13.87 8.28 -8.40
N SER A 29 14.45 9.34 -8.98
CA SER A 29 15.91 9.59 -8.89
C SER A 29 16.40 9.76 -7.45
N GLU A 30 15.58 10.33 -6.57
CA GLU A 30 15.86 10.44 -5.14
C GLU A 30 15.90 9.05 -4.49
N VAL A 31 14.86 8.25 -4.70
CA VAL A 31 14.75 6.87 -4.20
C VAL A 31 15.95 6.04 -4.68
N ALA A 32 16.33 6.18 -5.95
CA ALA A 32 17.47 5.47 -6.51
C ALA A 32 18.80 5.85 -5.85
N ARG A 33 18.93 7.04 -5.26
CA ARG A 33 20.15 7.57 -4.63
C ARG A 33 20.21 7.42 -3.12
N LEU A 34 19.13 6.98 -2.48
CA LEU A 34 19.07 6.82 -1.02
C LEU A 34 20.24 6.00 -0.48
N ARG A 35 20.81 6.46 0.62
CA ARG A 35 21.82 5.75 1.41
C ARG A 35 21.17 5.22 2.69
N GLY A 36 21.74 4.20 3.30
CA GLY A 36 21.18 3.61 4.51
C GLY A 36 21.09 4.59 5.70
N ALA A 37 21.91 5.67 5.70
CA ALA A 37 21.86 6.73 6.70
C ALA A 37 20.65 7.66 6.56
N ASP A 38 20.13 7.83 5.32
CA ASP A 38 19.05 8.77 5.01
C ASP A 38 17.65 8.19 5.29
N VAL A 39 17.59 6.89 5.64
CA VAL A 39 16.35 6.14 5.76
C VAL A 39 15.87 6.10 7.21
N GLN A 40 14.62 6.50 7.42
CA GLN A 40 13.97 6.45 8.73
C GLN A 40 13.12 5.19 8.89
N PRO A 41 13.32 4.37 9.95
CA PRO A 41 12.56 3.13 10.14
C PRO A 41 11.04 3.35 10.28
N TRP A 42 10.62 4.47 10.84
CA TRP A 42 9.19 4.77 11.00
C TRP A 42 8.50 5.05 9.65
N GLU A 43 9.19 5.70 8.71
CA GLU A 43 8.67 5.95 7.36
C GLU A 43 8.46 4.64 6.60
N VAL A 44 9.40 3.70 6.74
CA VAL A 44 9.26 2.36 6.16
C VAL A 44 8.08 1.62 6.76
N ARG A 45 7.87 1.70 8.08
CA ARG A 45 6.69 1.09 8.72
C ARG A 45 5.40 1.74 8.22
N LEU A 46 5.37 3.07 8.12
CA LEU A 46 4.22 3.80 7.60
C LEU A 46 3.93 3.39 6.14
N LEU A 47 4.96 3.32 5.28
CA LEU A 47 4.79 2.90 3.88
C LEU A 47 4.24 1.47 3.78
N VAL A 48 4.86 0.54 4.50
CA VAL A 48 4.57 -0.90 4.33
C VAL A 48 3.25 -1.30 5.00
N PHE A 49 3.03 -0.88 6.25
CA PHE A 49 1.82 -1.23 6.99
C PHE A 49 0.71 -0.20 6.79
N GLY A 50 1.02 1.10 6.90
CA GLY A 50 0.05 2.18 6.81
C GLY A 50 -0.45 2.42 5.38
N VAL A 51 0.46 2.56 4.40
CA VAL A 51 0.03 2.87 3.03
C VAL A 51 -0.34 1.58 2.26
N ILE A 52 0.60 0.63 2.13
CA ILE A 52 0.36 -0.55 1.29
C ILE A 52 -0.64 -1.50 1.95
N GLY A 53 -0.35 -1.94 3.17
CA GLY A 53 -1.16 -2.95 3.84
C GLY A 53 -2.57 -2.45 4.19
N THR A 54 -2.69 -1.25 4.76
CA THR A 54 -3.98 -0.66 5.12
C THR A 54 -4.82 -0.35 3.89
N ALA A 55 -4.23 0.19 2.79
CA ALA A 55 -4.98 0.46 1.57
C ALA A 55 -5.58 -0.82 0.98
N ILE A 56 -4.81 -1.92 0.93
CA ILE A 56 -5.32 -3.20 0.46
C ILE A 56 -6.52 -3.64 1.30
N GLY A 57 -6.42 -3.63 2.62
CA GLY A 57 -7.53 -4.00 3.51
C GLY A 57 -8.74 -3.09 3.35
N ALA A 58 -8.51 -1.76 3.28
CA ALA A 58 -9.57 -0.77 3.19
C ALA A 58 -10.36 -0.82 1.87
N PHE A 59 -9.73 -1.20 0.78
CA PHE A 59 -10.41 -1.28 -0.52
C PHE A 59 -10.94 -2.68 -0.86
N GLN A 60 -10.47 -3.72 -0.15
CA GLN A 60 -10.87 -5.09 -0.45
C GLN A 60 -12.03 -5.62 0.39
N TRP A 61 -12.27 -5.12 1.60
CA TRP A 61 -13.26 -5.71 2.51
C TRP A 61 -14.64 -5.85 1.87
N SER A 62 -15.10 -4.85 1.11
CA SER A 62 -16.43 -4.84 0.49
C SER A 62 -16.58 -5.85 -0.66
N ALA A 63 -15.48 -6.21 -1.34
CA ALA A 63 -15.47 -7.19 -2.42
C ALA A 63 -15.07 -8.59 -1.96
N SER A 64 -14.54 -8.73 -0.72
CA SER A 64 -13.93 -9.96 -0.24
C SER A 64 -14.96 -11.00 0.20
N PRO A 65 -15.07 -12.17 -0.46
CA PRO A 65 -15.90 -13.25 0.01
C PRO A 65 -15.41 -13.83 1.36
N TRP A 66 -14.15 -13.66 1.69
CA TRP A 66 -13.61 -14.09 2.99
C TRP A 66 -14.08 -13.19 4.13
N PHE A 67 -14.19 -11.88 3.88
CA PHE A 67 -14.78 -10.94 4.83
C PHE A 67 -16.22 -11.34 5.16
N VAL A 68 -17.02 -11.60 4.12
CA VAL A 68 -18.43 -12.00 4.31
C VAL A 68 -18.54 -13.28 5.13
N ARG A 69 -17.75 -14.30 4.80
CA ARG A 69 -17.73 -15.58 5.55
C ARG A 69 -17.31 -15.38 7.00
N ALA A 70 -16.25 -14.62 7.23
CA ALA A 70 -15.78 -14.34 8.59
C ALA A 70 -16.83 -13.58 9.42
N LYS A 71 -17.48 -12.57 8.80
CA LYS A 71 -18.56 -11.81 9.45
C LYS A 71 -19.73 -12.72 9.82
N LEU A 72 -20.18 -13.57 8.90
CA LEU A 72 -21.27 -14.52 9.17
C LEU A 72 -20.91 -15.49 10.28
N ALA A 73 -19.72 -16.07 10.28
CA ALA A 73 -19.28 -16.98 11.33
C ALA A 73 -19.23 -16.31 12.72
N VAL A 74 -18.78 -15.04 12.78
CA VAL A 74 -18.79 -14.27 14.03
C VAL A 74 -20.22 -13.92 14.44
N ALA A 75 -21.09 -13.58 13.49
CA ALA A 75 -22.50 -13.31 13.77
C ALA A 75 -23.22 -14.54 14.35
N GLU A 76 -23.03 -15.71 13.74
CA GLU A 76 -23.59 -16.98 14.24
C GLU A 76 -23.08 -17.28 15.65
N TRP A 77 -21.78 -17.13 15.89
CA TRP A 77 -21.16 -17.34 17.20
C TRP A 77 -21.71 -16.39 18.29
N LEU A 78 -22.02 -15.12 17.94
CA LEU A 78 -22.64 -14.15 18.85
C LEU A 78 -24.09 -14.48 19.12
N LEU A 79 -24.84 -14.90 18.11
CA LEU A 79 -26.26 -15.30 18.26
C LEU A 79 -26.42 -16.51 19.18
N GLU A 80 -25.54 -17.51 19.04
CA GLU A 80 -25.51 -18.70 19.93
C GLU A 80 -25.27 -18.32 21.42
N ARG A 81 -24.64 -17.13 21.66
CA ARG A 81 -24.36 -16.62 23.02
C ARG A 81 -25.31 -15.54 23.49
N GLU A 82 -26.36 -15.29 22.71
CA GLU A 82 -27.36 -14.23 23.01
C GLU A 82 -26.72 -12.84 23.15
N ALA A 83 -25.59 -12.58 22.49
CA ALA A 83 -24.86 -11.31 22.54
C ALA A 83 -25.35 -10.32 21.49
N PHE A 84 -26.56 -9.79 21.66
CA PHE A 84 -27.25 -8.97 20.65
C PHE A 84 -26.73 -7.53 20.55
N ALA A 85 -26.01 -7.01 21.53
CA ALA A 85 -25.56 -5.62 21.57
C ALA A 85 -24.71 -5.17 20.35
N LEU A 86 -24.02 -6.10 19.69
CA LEU A 86 -23.22 -5.79 18.50
C LEU A 86 -24.04 -5.70 17.20
N PHE A 87 -25.33 -6.10 17.25
CA PHE A 87 -26.24 -5.99 16.11
C PHE A 87 -27.02 -4.68 16.10
N ASP A 88 -26.86 -3.84 17.14
CA ASP A 88 -27.48 -2.53 17.20
C ASP A 88 -26.86 -1.61 16.14
N SER A 89 -27.70 -0.75 15.55
CA SER A 89 -27.34 0.18 14.49
C SER A 89 -27.31 1.64 14.98
N ASP A 90 -27.07 1.84 16.28
CA ASP A 90 -26.97 3.15 16.92
C ASP A 90 -25.60 3.83 16.79
N ILE A 91 -24.80 3.39 15.81
CA ILE A 91 -23.48 3.94 15.53
C ILE A 91 -23.58 5.40 15.10
N PRO A 92 -22.74 6.29 15.65
CA PRO A 92 -22.69 7.67 15.21
C PRO A 92 -22.47 7.78 13.70
N TRP A 93 -23.28 8.54 13.00
CA TRP A 93 -23.26 8.73 11.54
C TRP A 93 -21.90 9.21 10.99
N TRP A 94 -21.10 9.85 11.81
CA TRP A 94 -19.75 10.32 11.45
C TRP A 94 -18.69 9.20 11.51
N LEU A 95 -19.03 8.06 12.13
CA LEU A 95 -18.13 6.90 12.20
C LEU A 95 -18.46 5.88 11.09
N LEU A 96 -19.72 5.57 10.92
CA LEU A 96 -20.22 4.73 9.83
C LEU A 96 -21.49 5.35 9.26
N THR A 97 -21.61 5.33 7.94
CA THR A 97 -22.80 5.85 7.26
C THR A 97 -24.04 5.05 7.64
N HIS A 98 -25.13 5.76 7.84
CA HIS A 98 -26.42 5.17 8.20
C HIS A 98 -27.50 5.81 7.35
N TYR A 99 -27.82 5.16 6.24
CA TYR A 99 -28.87 5.60 5.32
C TYR A 99 -29.96 4.52 5.21
N PRO A 100 -30.98 4.52 6.15
CA PRO A 100 -32.04 3.51 6.15
C PRO A 100 -32.81 3.47 4.82
N GLU A 101 -33.00 4.64 4.19
CA GLU A 101 -33.69 4.78 2.92
C GLU A 101 -32.98 4.04 1.75
N ALA A 102 -31.65 3.93 1.82
CA ALA A 102 -30.84 3.20 0.85
C ALA A 102 -30.53 1.75 1.27
N SER A 103 -31.14 1.27 2.36
CA SER A 103 -30.83 -0.03 2.98
C SER A 103 -29.35 -0.18 3.39
N ASP A 104 -28.67 0.92 3.61
CA ASP A 104 -27.25 1.00 3.98
C ASP A 104 -27.16 1.30 5.50
N VAL A 105 -27.40 0.27 6.30
CA VAL A 105 -27.39 0.34 7.76
C VAL A 105 -26.27 -0.54 8.29
N PHE A 106 -25.23 0.08 8.81
CA PHE A 106 -24.13 -0.64 9.47
C PHE A 106 -24.44 -0.88 10.95
N THR A 107 -24.11 -2.06 11.43
CA THR A 107 -24.14 -2.43 12.84
C THR A 107 -22.74 -2.27 13.47
N TRP A 108 -22.66 -2.29 14.81
CA TRP A 108 -21.38 -2.33 15.52
C TRP A 108 -20.52 -3.51 15.08
N LEU A 109 -21.14 -4.66 14.80
CA LEU A 109 -20.46 -5.82 14.27
C LEU A 109 -19.80 -5.52 12.92
N ASP A 110 -20.51 -4.84 12.01
CA ASP A 110 -19.95 -4.46 10.71
C ASP A 110 -18.73 -3.58 10.87
N GLY A 111 -18.81 -2.52 11.68
CA GLY A 111 -17.70 -1.62 11.94
C GLY A 111 -16.47 -2.30 12.51
N LEU A 112 -16.67 -3.13 13.54
CA LEU A 112 -15.58 -3.89 14.16
C LEU A 112 -14.94 -4.88 13.18
N MET A 113 -15.76 -5.60 12.41
CA MET A 113 -15.25 -6.55 11.41
C MET A 113 -14.50 -5.87 10.28
N ILE A 114 -14.93 -4.69 9.80
CA ILE A 114 -14.21 -3.88 8.82
C ILE A 114 -12.85 -3.49 9.37
N LEU A 115 -12.80 -2.92 10.58
CA LEU A 115 -11.53 -2.52 11.20
C LEU A 115 -10.61 -3.72 11.44
N ALA A 116 -11.15 -4.84 11.91
CA ALA A 116 -10.40 -6.08 12.10
C ALA A 116 -9.82 -6.61 10.78
N TYR A 117 -10.61 -6.57 9.69
CA TYR A 117 -10.15 -6.99 8.37
C TYR A 117 -9.03 -6.09 7.84
N ILE A 118 -9.20 -4.76 7.95
CA ILE A 118 -8.17 -3.79 7.55
C ILE A 118 -6.88 -4.00 8.36
N GLY A 119 -7.01 -4.15 9.67
CA GLY A 119 -5.87 -4.41 10.56
C GLY A 119 -5.17 -5.74 10.24
N ALA A 120 -5.92 -6.81 10.02
CA ALA A 120 -5.38 -8.11 9.62
C ALA A 120 -4.66 -8.05 8.27
N ALA A 121 -5.25 -7.39 7.27
CA ALA A 121 -4.62 -7.19 5.97
C ALA A 121 -3.33 -6.38 6.09
N ALA A 122 -3.34 -5.28 6.87
CA ALA A 122 -2.16 -4.47 7.13
C ALA A 122 -1.03 -5.29 7.77
N LEU A 123 -1.34 -6.11 8.77
CA LEU A 123 -0.37 -6.96 9.45
C LEU A 123 0.15 -8.08 8.57
N LEU A 124 -0.72 -8.79 7.85
CA LEU A 124 -0.33 -9.92 7.00
C LEU A 124 0.52 -9.47 5.82
N ILE A 125 0.06 -8.45 5.08
CA ILE A 125 0.75 -7.96 3.90
C ILE A 125 1.99 -7.18 4.28
N GLY A 126 1.88 -6.29 5.28
CA GLY A 126 3.03 -5.55 5.81
C GLY A 126 4.08 -6.48 6.42
N GLY A 127 3.65 -7.52 7.12
CA GLY A 127 4.52 -8.57 7.66
C GLY A 127 5.23 -9.37 6.56
N TRP A 128 4.50 -9.78 5.52
CA TRP A 128 5.05 -10.46 4.34
C TRP A 128 6.13 -9.61 3.67
N ILE A 129 5.80 -8.37 3.34
CA ILE A 129 6.74 -7.45 2.70
C ILE A 129 7.97 -7.25 3.59
N SER A 130 7.77 -6.98 4.88
CA SER A 130 8.86 -6.75 5.84
C SER A 130 9.77 -7.97 6.00
N LEU A 131 9.20 -9.18 5.99
CA LEU A 131 9.95 -10.43 6.03
C LEU A 131 10.88 -10.55 4.83
N TRP A 132 10.35 -10.42 3.63
CA TRP A 132 11.12 -10.60 2.41
C TRP A 132 12.11 -9.46 2.14
N LEU A 133 11.82 -8.24 2.57
CA LEU A 133 12.80 -7.16 2.58
C LEU A 133 13.95 -7.44 3.54
N ARG A 134 13.70 -8.04 4.71
CA ARG A 134 14.78 -8.49 5.62
C ARG A 134 15.62 -9.59 5.00
N VAL A 135 14.99 -10.57 4.33
CA VAL A 135 15.71 -11.63 3.58
C VAL A 135 16.62 -11.00 2.51
N ALA A 136 16.11 -10.01 1.75
CA ALA A 136 16.92 -9.27 0.80
C ALA A 136 18.11 -8.54 1.47
N GLY A 137 17.88 -7.89 2.61
CA GLY A 137 18.92 -7.23 3.40
C GLY A 137 20.00 -8.20 3.90
N LEU A 138 19.60 -9.37 4.39
CA LEU A 138 20.53 -10.43 4.82
C LEU A 138 21.38 -10.94 3.65
N ALA A 139 20.78 -11.14 2.48
CA ALA A 139 21.50 -11.54 1.29
C ALA A 139 22.61 -10.53 0.89
N LEU A 140 22.37 -9.23 1.13
CA LEU A 140 23.33 -8.17 0.85
C LEU A 140 24.40 -8.03 1.93
N GLY A 141 24.15 -8.47 3.15
CA GLY A 141 25.05 -8.28 4.30
C GLY A 141 25.10 -6.84 4.82
N GLU A 142 24.14 -5.99 4.47
CA GLU A 142 24.03 -4.60 4.92
C GLU A 142 22.91 -4.42 5.94
N ALA A 143 23.21 -3.91 7.13
CA ALA A 143 22.26 -3.81 8.24
C ALA A 143 20.97 -3.00 7.92
N ARG A 144 21.04 -2.00 7.05
CA ARG A 144 19.92 -1.11 6.68
C ARG A 144 19.45 -1.26 5.23
N ALA A 145 19.94 -2.26 4.49
CA ALA A 145 19.57 -2.46 3.09
C ALA A 145 18.06 -2.71 2.92
N HIS A 146 17.45 -3.45 3.84
CA HIS A 146 16.01 -3.72 3.84
C HIS A 146 15.15 -2.47 3.97
N LEU A 147 15.59 -1.47 4.77
CA LEU A 147 14.90 -0.19 4.90
C LEU A 147 14.99 0.62 3.60
N ARG A 148 16.18 0.67 3.00
CA ARG A 148 16.40 1.36 1.71
C ARG A 148 15.57 0.74 0.60
N LEU A 149 15.54 -0.58 0.50
CA LEU A 149 14.77 -1.30 -0.51
C LEU A 149 13.26 -1.06 -0.38
N ALA A 150 12.74 -0.84 0.83
CA ALA A 150 11.34 -0.54 1.04
C ALA A 150 10.85 0.68 0.24
N TYR A 151 11.68 1.71 0.09
CA TYR A 151 11.31 2.89 -0.69
C TYR A 151 11.15 2.61 -2.20
N ALA A 152 11.72 1.53 -2.69
CA ALA A 152 11.47 1.10 -4.06
C ALA A 152 10.02 0.64 -4.30
N LEU A 153 9.24 0.38 -3.23
CA LEU A 153 7.80 0.06 -3.30
C LEU A 153 6.90 1.29 -3.41
N ILE A 154 7.43 2.52 -3.33
CA ILE A 154 6.63 3.75 -3.42
C ILE A 154 5.75 3.80 -4.69
N PRO A 155 6.25 3.48 -5.90
CA PRO A 155 5.42 3.49 -7.10
C PRO A 155 4.23 2.53 -6.99
N LEU A 156 4.46 1.34 -6.45
CA LEU A 156 3.42 0.33 -6.27
C LEU A 156 2.41 0.73 -5.20
N GLY A 157 2.87 1.29 -4.07
CA GLY A 157 2.00 1.81 -3.03
C GLY A 157 1.11 2.95 -3.52
N GLY A 158 1.68 3.91 -4.25
CA GLY A 158 0.95 5.05 -4.82
C GLY A 158 -0.11 4.62 -5.84
N VAL A 159 0.27 3.74 -6.78
CA VAL A 159 -0.68 3.22 -7.77
C VAL A 159 -1.74 2.35 -7.11
N GLY A 160 -1.40 1.54 -6.10
CA GLY A 160 -2.39 0.76 -5.34
C GLY A 160 -3.45 1.65 -4.70
N VAL A 161 -3.05 2.70 -3.99
CA VAL A 161 -3.99 3.69 -3.41
C VAL A 161 -4.84 4.34 -4.50
N PHE A 162 -4.24 4.78 -5.61
CA PHE A 162 -4.97 5.36 -6.74
C PHE A 162 -6.02 4.41 -7.32
N LEU A 163 -5.66 3.15 -7.54
CA LEU A 163 -6.58 2.12 -8.05
C LEU A 163 -7.73 1.86 -7.09
N GLY A 164 -7.45 1.81 -5.77
CA GLY A 164 -8.46 1.65 -4.74
C GLY A 164 -9.44 2.83 -4.71
N LEU A 165 -8.93 4.06 -4.66
CA LEU A 165 -9.77 5.28 -4.66
C LEU A 165 -10.59 5.40 -5.96
N SER A 166 -10.02 5.05 -7.12
CA SER A 166 -10.73 5.08 -8.40
C SER A 166 -11.84 4.05 -8.51
N ALA A 167 -11.84 2.99 -7.69
CA ALA A 167 -12.84 1.94 -7.75
C ALA A 167 -14.25 2.48 -7.46
N LEU A 168 -14.40 3.32 -6.43
CA LEU A 168 -15.67 3.97 -6.11
C LEU A 168 -16.15 4.88 -7.26
N THR A 169 -15.26 5.72 -7.79
CA THR A 169 -15.61 6.60 -8.92
C THR A 169 -16.11 5.81 -10.12
N VAL A 170 -15.45 4.70 -10.44
CA VAL A 170 -15.86 3.80 -11.54
C VAL A 170 -17.24 3.20 -11.28
N THR A 171 -17.52 2.78 -10.05
CA THR A 171 -18.82 2.23 -9.67
C THR A 171 -19.93 3.28 -9.79
N LEU A 172 -19.68 4.50 -9.35
CA LEU A 172 -20.65 5.60 -9.47
C LEU A 172 -20.89 5.98 -10.94
N LEU A 173 -19.85 6.02 -11.77
CA LEU A 173 -20.00 6.26 -13.22
C LEU A 173 -20.82 5.15 -13.89
N ALA A 174 -20.59 3.90 -13.51
CA ALA A 174 -21.35 2.78 -14.05
C ALA A 174 -22.83 2.84 -13.63
N ALA A 175 -23.16 3.35 -12.45
CA ALA A 175 -24.53 3.60 -12.02
C ALA A 175 -25.24 4.68 -12.84
N GLU A 176 -24.49 5.60 -13.44
CA GLU A 176 -24.97 6.64 -14.37
C GLU A 176 -24.82 6.23 -15.86
N ASP A 177 -24.75 4.93 -16.14
CA ASP A 177 -24.59 4.35 -17.48
C ASP A 177 -23.30 4.78 -18.22
N VAL A 178 -22.32 5.33 -17.50
CA VAL A 178 -21.00 5.69 -18.04
C VAL A 178 -20.02 4.56 -17.85
N VAL A 179 -19.79 3.77 -18.90
CA VAL A 179 -18.86 2.64 -18.87
C VAL A 179 -17.50 3.06 -19.42
N ILE A 180 -16.43 2.84 -18.62
CA ILE A 180 -15.05 3.08 -19.05
C ILE A 180 -14.59 1.89 -19.90
N PRO A 181 -14.26 2.10 -21.20
CA PRO A 181 -13.85 1.00 -22.07
C PRO A 181 -12.51 0.42 -21.62
N ALA A 182 -12.39 -0.90 -21.72
CA ALA A 182 -11.16 -1.64 -21.40
C ALA A 182 -10.59 -1.39 -19.98
N LEU A 183 -11.45 -1.06 -19.01
CA LEU A 183 -11.05 -0.79 -17.62
C LEU A 183 -10.12 -1.85 -17.01
N PRO A 184 -10.35 -3.17 -17.19
CA PRO A 184 -9.41 -4.18 -16.67
C PRO A 184 -8.01 -4.05 -17.26
N LEU A 185 -7.89 -3.71 -18.55
CA LEU A 185 -6.58 -3.50 -19.19
C LEU A 185 -5.86 -2.28 -18.60
N TRP A 186 -6.58 -1.18 -18.34
CA TRP A 186 -6.00 0.00 -17.70
C TRP A 186 -5.53 -0.29 -16.28
N ARG A 187 -6.34 -0.97 -15.47
CA ARG A 187 -5.97 -1.37 -14.10
C ARG A 187 -4.75 -2.29 -14.09
N GLY A 188 -4.75 -3.32 -14.95
CA GLY A 188 -3.63 -4.25 -15.08
C GLY A 188 -2.36 -3.57 -15.61
N GLY A 189 -2.49 -2.69 -16.61
CA GLY A 189 -1.38 -1.94 -17.17
C GLY A 189 -0.72 -1.02 -16.15
N LEU A 190 -1.50 -0.26 -15.37
CA LEU A 190 -0.98 0.60 -14.30
C LEU A 190 -0.29 -0.22 -13.21
N LEU A 191 -0.89 -1.33 -12.79
CA LEU A 191 -0.30 -2.21 -11.78
C LEU A 191 1.00 -2.84 -12.28
N ALA A 192 1.04 -3.29 -13.52
CA ALA A 192 2.24 -3.85 -14.14
C ALA A 192 3.35 -2.79 -14.27
N LEU A 193 3.01 -1.57 -14.69
CA LEU A 193 3.95 -0.45 -14.80
C LEU A 193 4.53 -0.08 -13.43
N ALA A 194 3.70 0.03 -12.39
CA ALA A 194 4.14 0.32 -11.04
C ALA A 194 5.03 -0.78 -10.47
N THR A 195 4.69 -2.04 -10.76
CA THR A 195 5.50 -3.21 -10.38
C THR A 195 6.86 -3.16 -11.06
N ALA A 196 6.89 -2.93 -12.37
CA ALA A 196 8.13 -2.80 -13.13
C ALA A 196 8.99 -1.62 -12.64
N ALA A 197 8.37 -0.47 -12.34
CA ALA A 197 9.08 0.68 -11.77
C ALA A 197 9.68 0.36 -10.40
N SER A 198 8.94 -0.32 -9.53
CA SER A 198 9.42 -0.75 -8.21
C SER A 198 10.61 -1.73 -8.33
N LEU A 199 10.53 -2.71 -9.22
CA LEU A 199 11.62 -3.65 -9.48
C LEU A 199 12.84 -2.94 -10.08
N ALA A 200 12.63 -2.02 -11.03
CA ALA A 200 13.71 -1.24 -11.64
C ALA A 200 14.44 -0.37 -10.59
N LEU A 201 13.71 0.30 -9.71
CA LEU A 201 14.30 1.08 -8.62
C LEU A 201 15.12 0.20 -7.66
N ALA A 202 14.62 -0.96 -7.29
CA ALA A 202 15.35 -1.92 -6.46
C ALA A 202 16.65 -2.38 -7.17
N VAL A 203 16.58 -2.74 -8.44
CA VAL A 203 17.77 -3.13 -9.23
C VAL A 203 18.80 -1.99 -9.30
N VAL A 204 18.37 -0.75 -9.53
CA VAL A 204 19.26 0.42 -9.55
C VAL A 204 19.93 0.64 -8.21
N GLN A 205 19.17 0.53 -7.10
CA GLN A 205 19.75 0.62 -5.74
C GLN A 205 20.78 -0.49 -5.48
N LEU A 206 20.53 -1.71 -5.96
CA LEU A 206 21.38 -2.88 -5.73
C LEU A 206 22.67 -2.86 -6.58
N ARG A 207 22.68 -2.14 -7.71
CA ARG A 207 23.88 -2.01 -8.56
C ARG A 207 25.00 -1.18 -7.91
N ARG A 208 24.70 -0.39 -6.89
CA ARG A 208 25.65 0.58 -6.29
C ARG A 208 26.51 0.01 -5.17
N GLY A 209 26.33 -1.23 -4.79
CA GLY A 209 27.07 -1.86 -3.69
C GLY A 209 28.07 -2.92 -4.16
N PRO A 210 29.03 -3.33 -3.29
CA PRO A 210 30.07 -4.30 -3.58
C PRO A 210 29.65 -5.78 -3.58
N PRO A 211 28.39 -6.21 -3.30
CA PRO A 211 28.07 -7.63 -3.21
C PRO A 211 28.25 -8.35 -4.55
N SER A 212 28.60 -9.63 -4.47
CA SER A 212 28.72 -10.52 -5.63
C SER A 212 27.42 -10.56 -6.45
N ALA A 213 27.51 -10.94 -7.73
CA ALA A 213 26.34 -11.07 -8.60
C ALA A 213 25.28 -12.02 -8.01
N ALA A 214 25.72 -13.11 -7.39
CA ALA A 214 24.83 -14.07 -6.73
C ALA A 214 24.04 -13.45 -5.57
N ARG A 215 24.69 -12.65 -4.70
CA ARG A 215 24.00 -11.95 -3.59
C ARG A 215 23.00 -10.91 -4.09
N ARG A 216 23.35 -10.17 -5.15
CA ARG A 216 22.42 -9.24 -5.80
C ARG A 216 21.22 -9.97 -6.39
N GLY A 217 21.45 -11.10 -7.07
CA GLY A 217 20.37 -11.93 -7.62
C GLY A 217 19.41 -12.42 -6.52
N ALA A 218 19.95 -12.93 -5.41
CA ALA A 218 19.14 -13.35 -4.26
C ALA A 218 18.32 -12.19 -3.66
N ALA A 219 18.91 -11.00 -3.53
CA ALA A 219 18.21 -9.83 -3.02
C ALA A 219 17.10 -9.34 -3.97
N VAL A 220 17.33 -9.37 -5.29
CA VAL A 220 16.30 -9.07 -6.30
C VAL A 220 15.16 -10.08 -6.24
N ALA A 221 15.47 -11.37 -6.15
CA ALA A 221 14.46 -12.42 -6.02
C ALA A 221 13.60 -12.24 -4.75
N ALA A 222 14.24 -11.98 -3.60
CA ALA A 222 13.52 -11.71 -2.36
C ALA A 222 12.65 -10.44 -2.46
N PHE A 223 13.15 -9.38 -3.08
CA PHE A 223 12.36 -8.17 -3.34
C PHE A 223 11.17 -8.43 -4.28
N ALA A 224 11.36 -9.24 -5.32
CA ALA A 224 10.26 -9.63 -6.22
C ALA A 224 9.16 -10.42 -5.47
N VAL A 225 9.53 -11.30 -4.54
CA VAL A 225 8.56 -12.00 -3.67
C VAL A 225 7.85 -11.04 -2.71
N ALA A 226 8.57 -10.06 -2.14
CA ALA A 226 7.93 -8.99 -1.36
C ALA A 226 6.90 -8.21 -2.19
N THR A 227 7.28 -7.84 -3.43
CA THR A 227 6.43 -7.11 -4.38
C THR A 227 5.19 -7.93 -4.77
N ALA A 228 5.33 -9.24 -4.97
CA ALA A 228 4.20 -10.14 -5.26
C ALA A 228 3.14 -10.10 -4.15
N GLY A 229 3.54 -10.05 -2.87
CA GLY A 229 2.60 -9.92 -1.75
C GLY A 229 1.79 -8.61 -1.77
N ALA A 230 2.32 -7.55 -2.37
CA ALA A 230 1.59 -6.29 -2.55
C ALA A 230 0.72 -6.28 -3.83
N VAL A 231 1.08 -7.02 -4.87
CA VAL A 231 0.38 -7.05 -6.17
C VAL A 231 -0.78 -8.05 -6.17
N LEU A 232 -0.56 -9.26 -5.64
CA LEU A 232 -1.54 -10.34 -5.67
C LEU A 232 -2.91 -9.95 -5.10
N PRO A 233 -3.01 -9.22 -3.97
CA PRO A 233 -4.30 -8.77 -3.47
C PRO A 233 -5.07 -7.90 -4.48
N TRP A 234 -4.40 -6.99 -5.19
CA TRP A 234 -5.04 -6.17 -6.22
C TRP A 234 -5.51 -7.00 -7.42
N VAL A 235 -4.70 -7.97 -7.86
CA VAL A 235 -5.10 -8.91 -8.91
C VAL A 235 -6.32 -9.71 -8.47
N THR A 236 -6.33 -10.20 -7.25
CA THR A 236 -7.47 -10.95 -6.68
C THR A 236 -8.74 -10.10 -6.69
N MET A 237 -8.66 -8.85 -6.22
CA MET A 237 -9.80 -7.93 -6.15
C MET A 237 -10.36 -7.58 -7.53
N PHE A 238 -9.50 -7.32 -8.52
CA PHE A 238 -9.97 -6.79 -9.81
C PHE A 238 -10.30 -7.85 -10.85
N TYR A 239 -9.83 -9.09 -10.68
CA TYR A 239 -9.95 -10.12 -11.70
C TYR A 239 -10.54 -11.45 -11.20
N LEU A 240 -10.53 -11.70 -9.89
CA LEU A 240 -10.99 -12.97 -9.32
C LEU A 240 -12.27 -12.82 -8.48
N TRP A 241 -12.55 -11.63 -7.95
CA TRP A 241 -13.76 -11.26 -7.20
C TRP A 241 -14.64 -10.33 -8.02
#